data_e7ed0b96b874963cfc5f1b76bc0045fc
#
_entry.id   e7ed0b96b874963cfc5f1b76bc0045fc
#
_cell.length_a   1.000
_cell.length_b   1.000
_cell.length_c   1.000
_cell.angle_alpha   90.00
_cell.angle_beta   90.00
_cell.angle_gamma   90.00
#
_symmetry.space_group_name_H-M   'P 1'
#
loop_
_entity.id
_entity.type
_entity.pdbx_description
1 polymer ?
#
loop_
_entity_poly.entity_id
_entity_poly.type
_entity_poly.pdbx_seq_one_letter_code
_entity_poly.pdbx_strand_id
1 'polypeptide(L)'
;MEKEDIQKLYIRLSKDFSVLPFDEVLAECLEIIKKYYSCYPLLFQLGSLLINHIAQASNPEQTTQIMEKTLECFHRVRSEADEPNLPKEALLMEAFCLLQLQRPFEVIDILEPIEMQSGSPEPLLASAYRATGND
;
A
#
# COMPACT_ATOMS: atom_id res chain seq x y z
N MET A 1 18.92 1.17 4.00
CA MET A 1 19.12 1.31 2.54
C MET A 1 19.00 2.77 2.16
N GLU A 2 19.93 3.27 1.39
CA GLU A 2 19.95 4.66 0.98
C GLU A 2 18.87 4.95 -0.07
N LYS A 3 18.44 6.22 -0.14
CA LYS A 3 17.40 6.66 -1.07
C LYS A 3 17.71 6.26 -2.53
N GLU A 4 18.96 6.44 -2.95
CA GLU A 4 19.37 6.08 -4.30
C GLU A 4 19.27 4.59 -4.56
N ASP A 5 19.61 3.77 -3.57
CA ASP A 5 19.51 2.31 -3.67
C ASP A 5 18.07 1.86 -3.78
N ILE A 6 17.17 2.50 -3.03
CA ILE A 6 15.74 2.22 -3.09
C ILE A 6 15.20 2.54 -4.49
N GLN A 7 15.60 3.68 -5.05
CA GLN A 7 15.20 4.10 -6.39
C GLN A 7 15.67 3.12 -7.46
N LYS A 8 16.93 2.71 -7.39
CA LYS A 8 17.50 1.73 -8.32
C LYS A 8 16.78 0.40 -8.24
N LEU A 9 16.51 -0.06 -7.02
CA LEU A 9 15.78 -1.30 -6.80
C LEU A 9 14.36 -1.22 -7.35
N TYR A 10 13.65 -0.12 -7.11
CA TYR A 10 12.32 0.10 -7.63
C TYR A 10 12.29 0.01 -9.15
N ILE A 11 13.22 0.70 -9.82
CA ILE A 11 13.31 0.72 -11.28
C ILE A 11 13.58 -0.70 -11.81
N ARG A 12 14.50 -1.42 -11.18
CA ARG A 12 14.84 -2.80 -11.61
C ARG A 12 13.63 -3.73 -11.46
N LEU A 13 12.97 -3.69 -10.31
CA LEU A 13 11.80 -4.55 -10.06
C LEU A 13 10.64 -4.19 -10.99
N SER A 14 10.41 -2.91 -11.22
CA SER A 14 9.39 -2.42 -12.14
C SER A 14 9.60 -3.01 -13.55
N LYS A 15 10.86 -3.01 -13.99
CA LYS A 15 11.23 -3.58 -15.28
C LYS A 15 11.06 -5.10 -15.29
N ASP A 16 11.43 -5.75 -14.18
CA ASP A 16 11.31 -7.20 -14.06
C ASP A 16 9.87 -7.67 -14.19
N PHE A 17 8.90 -6.89 -13.66
CA PHE A 17 7.48 -7.21 -13.82
C PHE A 17 7.04 -7.24 -15.27
N SER A 18 7.75 -6.55 -16.16
CA SER A 18 7.44 -6.53 -17.58
C SER A 18 8.06 -7.70 -18.37
N VAL A 19 9.12 -8.33 -17.83
CA VAL A 19 9.89 -9.31 -18.59
C VAL A 19 10.01 -10.68 -17.92
N LEU A 20 9.79 -10.78 -16.61
CA LEU A 20 9.87 -12.04 -15.86
C LEU A 20 8.49 -12.50 -15.41
N PRO A 21 8.32 -13.79 -15.11
CA PRO A 21 7.05 -14.27 -14.55
C PRO A 21 6.66 -13.52 -13.29
N PHE A 22 5.39 -13.17 -13.18
CA PHE A 22 4.89 -12.39 -12.06
C PHE A 22 5.25 -13.00 -10.70
N ASP A 23 5.06 -14.31 -10.57
CA ASP A 23 5.30 -15.00 -9.29
C ASP A 23 6.77 -14.93 -8.84
N GLU A 24 7.71 -14.92 -9.79
CA GLU A 24 9.13 -14.79 -9.46
C GLU A 24 9.45 -13.40 -8.90
N VAL A 25 8.93 -12.36 -9.54
CA VAL A 25 9.18 -10.99 -9.09
C VAL A 25 8.44 -10.73 -7.77
N LEU A 26 7.23 -11.24 -7.63
CA LEU A 26 6.47 -11.14 -6.39
C LEU A 26 7.24 -11.78 -5.24
N ALA A 27 7.78 -12.99 -5.44
CA ALA A 27 8.55 -13.68 -4.41
C ALA A 27 9.78 -12.87 -3.98
N GLU A 28 10.47 -12.26 -4.93
CA GLU A 28 11.62 -11.41 -4.63
C GLU A 28 11.19 -10.18 -3.82
N CYS A 29 10.10 -9.53 -4.21
CA CYS A 29 9.58 -8.37 -3.47
C CYS A 29 9.25 -8.74 -2.02
N LEU A 30 8.59 -9.88 -1.80
CA LEU A 30 8.22 -10.32 -0.47
C LEU A 30 9.44 -10.64 0.39
N GLU A 31 10.50 -11.23 -0.19
CA GLU A 31 11.74 -11.49 0.51
C GLU A 31 12.45 -10.18 0.90
N ILE A 32 12.45 -9.18 0.02
CA ILE A 32 13.05 -7.88 0.30
C ILE A 32 12.28 -7.18 1.43
N ILE A 33 10.95 -7.22 1.40
CA ILE A 33 10.09 -6.65 2.44
C ILE A 33 10.45 -7.29 3.80
N LYS A 34 10.59 -8.60 3.83
CA LYS A 34 10.93 -9.32 5.04
C LYS A 34 12.32 -8.95 5.56
N LYS A 35 13.29 -8.85 4.66
CA LYS A 35 14.67 -8.52 5.02
C LYS A 35 14.83 -7.09 5.54
N TYR A 36 14.09 -6.15 4.95
CA TYR A 36 14.20 -4.72 5.27
C TYR A 36 12.92 -4.20 5.94
N TYR A 37 12.39 -4.96 6.88
CA TYR A 37 11.08 -4.70 7.49
C TYR A 37 11.00 -3.37 8.25
N SER A 38 12.15 -2.79 8.62
CA SER A 38 12.22 -1.49 9.30
C SER A 38 12.70 -0.36 8.40
N CYS A 39 12.88 -0.61 7.12
CA CYS A 39 13.21 0.43 6.15
C CYS A 39 11.90 0.98 5.56
N TYR A 40 11.31 1.98 6.22
CA TYR A 40 9.97 2.45 5.88
C TYR A 40 9.83 3.05 4.50
N PRO A 41 10.79 3.86 4.00
CA PRO A 41 10.71 4.32 2.61
C PRO A 41 10.70 3.18 1.59
N LEU A 42 11.45 2.11 1.86
CA LEU A 42 11.47 0.94 0.99
C LEU A 42 10.13 0.20 1.06
N LEU A 43 9.59 -0.01 2.27
CA LEU A 43 8.29 -0.66 2.43
C LEU A 43 7.19 0.08 1.67
N PHE A 44 7.21 1.41 1.74
CA PHE A 44 6.25 2.23 1.01
C PHE A 44 6.38 2.04 -0.50
N GLN A 45 7.61 2.08 -1.02
CA GLN A 45 7.85 1.93 -2.44
C GLN A 45 7.47 0.54 -2.95
N LEU A 46 7.83 -0.51 -2.21
CA LEU A 46 7.50 -1.87 -2.63
C LEU A 46 6.01 -2.16 -2.51
N GLY A 47 5.35 -1.67 -1.47
CA GLY A 47 3.90 -1.78 -1.36
C GLY A 47 3.20 -1.13 -2.55
N SER A 48 3.62 0.08 -2.91
CA SER A 48 3.07 0.81 -4.06
C SER A 48 3.33 0.06 -5.37
N LEU A 49 4.53 -0.50 -5.53
CA LEU A 49 4.89 -1.27 -6.71
C LEU A 49 4.00 -2.50 -6.87
N LEU A 50 3.75 -3.23 -5.78
CA LEU A 50 2.89 -4.40 -5.82
C LEU A 50 1.46 -4.03 -6.21
N ILE A 51 0.94 -2.93 -5.69
CA ILE A 51 -0.40 -2.45 -6.07
C ILE A 51 -0.46 -2.09 -7.55
N ASN A 52 0.58 -1.44 -8.07
CA ASN A 52 0.63 -1.06 -9.47
C ASN A 52 0.60 -2.26 -10.42
N HIS A 53 1.04 -3.42 -9.97
CA HIS A 53 1.10 -4.63 -10.79
C HIS A 53 0.11 -5.71 -10.36
N ILE A 54 -0.83 -5.38 -9.49
CA ILE A 54 -1.76 -6.37 -8.91
C ILE A 54 -2.67 -7.01 -9.96
N ALA A 55 -2.89 -6.32 -11.09
CA ALA A 55 -3.69 -6.87 -12.18
C ALA A 55 -3.07 -8.13 -12.80
N GLN A 56 -1.77 -8.36 -12.57
CA GLN A 56 -1.07 -9.56 -13.06
C GLN A 56 -1.27 -10.78 -12.16
N ALA A 57 -1.94 -10.62 -11.01
CA ALA A 57 -2.21 -11.74 -10.10
C ALA A 57 -3.02 -12.82 -10.82
N SER A 58 -2.71 -14.09 -10.52
CA SER A 58 -3.24 -15.24 -11.23
C SER A 58 -4.71 -15.53 -10.91
N ASN A 59 -5.18 -15.14 -9.73
CA ASN A 59 -6.53 -15.43 -9.27
C ASN A 59 -6.92 -14.47 -8.13
N PRO A 60 -8.21 -14.42 -7.75
CA PRO A 60 -8.66 -13.51 -6.69
C PRO A 60 -8.02 -13.77 -5.33
N GLU A 61 -7.66 -15.02 -5.03
CA GLU A 61 -6.99 -15.34 -3.77
C GLU A 61 -5.61 -14.70 -3.69
N GLN A 62 -4.85 -14.75 -4.77
CA GLN A 62 -3.54 -14.11 -4.84
C GLN A 62 -3.67 -12.60 -4.73
N THR A 63 -4.67 -12.00 -5.40
CA THR A 63 -4.96 -10.58 -5.29
C THR A 63 -5.20 -10.18 -3.83
N THR A 64 -6.03 -10.95 -3.12
CA THR A 64 -6.32 -10.69 -1.71
C THR A 64 -5.06 -10.79 -0.84
N GLN A 65 -4.26 -11.83 -1.05
CA GLN A 65 -3.01 -12.03 -0.30
C GLN A 65 -2.04 -10.87 -0.50
N ILE A 66 -1.91 -10.40 -1.74
CA ILE A 66 -1.05 -9.24 -2.04
C ILE A 66 -1.60 -7.98 -1.36
N MET A 67 -2.91 -7.74 -1.44
CA MET A 67 -3.53 -6.59 -0.78
C MET A 67 -3.32 -6.61 0.72
N GLU A 68 -3.46 -7.76 1.35
CA GLU A 68 -3.23 -7.87 2.79
C GLU A 68 -1.78 -7.61 3.16
N LYS A 69 -0.83 -8.07 2.33
CA LYS A 69 0.59 -7.82 2.57
C LYS A 69 0.94 -6.34 2.40
N THR A 70 0.41 -5.69 1.36
CA THR A 70 0.64 -4.26 1.17
C THR A 70 -0.03 -3.44 2.28
N LEU A 71 -1.21 -3.85 2.72
CA LEU A 71 -1.89 -3.22 3.86
C LEU A 71 -0.99 -3.23 5.10
N GLU A 72 -0.39 -4.39 5.39
CA GLU A 72 0.53 -4.53 6.51
C GLU A 72 1.73 -3.59 6.38
N CYS A 73 2.31 -3.49 5.18
CA CYS A 73 3.42 -2.58 4.91
C CYS A 73 3.04 -1.13 5.15
N PHE A 74 1.91 -0.68 4.60
CA PHE A 74 1.47 0.71 4.76
C PHE A 74 1.10 1.03 6.20
N HIS A 75 0.45 0.09 6.89
CA HIS A 75 0.13 0.26 8.29
C HIS A 75 1.39 0.46 9.14
N ARG A 76 2.41 -0.35 8.87
CA ARG A 76 3.69 -0.25 9.58
C ARG A 76 4.38 1.08 9.29
N VAL A 77 4.39 1.52 8.02
CA VAL A 77 4.96 2.82 7.66
C VAL A 77 4.23 3.95 8.38
N ARG A 78 2.91 3.92 8.37
CA ARG A 78 2.09 4.94 9.04
C ARG A 78 2.37 5.00 10.54
N SER A 79 2.52 3.84 11.18
CA SER A 79 2.68 3.76 12.63
C SER A 79 4.08 4.06 13.12
N GLU A 80 5.11 3.76 12.31
CA GLU A 80 6.49 3.74 12.78
C GLU A 80 7.44 4.72 12.09
N ALA A 81 7.10 5.23 10.89
CA ALA A 81 8.01 6.11 10.16
C ALA A 81 8.10 7.49 10.76
N ASP A 82 9.31 8.05 10.78
CA ASP A 82 9.59 9.38 11.33
C ASP A 82 9.60 10.50 10.27
N GLU A 83 9.65 10.16 8.99
CA GLU A 83 9.68 11.14 7.91
C GLU A 83 8.38 11.96 7.87
N PRO A 84 8.45 13.30 7.66
CA PRO A 84 7.30 14.18 7.86
C PRO A 84 6.06 13.86 7.03
N ASN A 85 6.22 13.45 5.77
CA ASN A 85 5.09 13.23 4.88
C ASN A 85 4.77 11.75 4.65
N LEU A 86 5.68 10.85 4.96
CA LEU A 86 5.54 9.44 4.66
C LEU A 86 4.36 8.77 5.39
N PRO A 87 4.15 9.00 6.69
CA PRO A 87 3.00 8.42 7.37
C PRO A 87 1.66 8.87 6.78
N LYS A 88 1.55 10.11 6.35
CA LYS A 88 0.33 10.63 5.74
C LYS A 88 0.05 9.95 4.39
N GLU A 89 1.07 9.81 3.56
CA GLU A 89 0.94 9.10 2.29
C GLU A 89 0.59 7.64 2.50
N ALA A 90 1.23 7.01 3.49
CA ALA A 90 0.96 5.61 3.83
C ALA A 90 -0.46 5.41 4.35
N LEU A 91 -0.99 6.39 5.08
CA LEU A 91 -2.38 6.35 5.57
C LEU A 91 -3.37 6.25 4.40
N LEU A 92 -3.18 7.04 3.37
CA LEU A 92 -4.05 7.01 2.19
C LEU A 92 -3.93 5.67 1.45
N MET A 93 -2.73 5.13 1.34
CA MET A 93 -2.53 3.82 0.71
C MET A 93 -3.12 2.70 1.56
N GLU A 94 -3.02 2.79 2.87
CA GLU A 94 -3.66 1.84 3.79
C GLU A 94 -5.18 1.86 3.61
N ALA A 95 -5.76 3.06 3.52
CA ALA A 95 -7.20 3.21 3.29
C ALA A 95 -7.62 2.62 1.95
N PHE A 96 -6.82 2.82 0.90
CA PHE A 96 -7.06 2.21 -0.40
C PHE A 96 -7.10 0.68 -0.31
N CYS A 97 -6.11 0.08 0.36
CA CYS A 97 -6.06 -1.37 0.54
C CYS A 97 -7.27 -1.90 1.31
N LEU A 98 -7.64 -1.20 2.38
CA LEU A 98 -8.82 -1.57 3.18
C LEU A 98 -10.10 -1.54 2.35
N LEU A 99 -10.23 -0.52 1.49
CA LEU A 99 -11.40 -0.41 0.63
C LEU A 99 -11.44 -1.56 -0.39
N GLN A 100 -10.29 -1.91 -0.98
CA GLN A 100 -10.20 -3.02 -1.91
C GLN A 100 -10.48 -4.36 -1.24
N LEU A 101 -10.17 -4.49 0.04
CA LEU A 101 -10.45 -5.68 0.83
C LEU A 101 -11.88 -5.70 1.37
N GLN A 102 -12.71 -4.74 0.97
CA GLN A 102 -14.10 -4.59 1.40
C GLN A 102 -14.23 -4.42 2.92
N ARG A 103 -13.38 -3.55 3.47
CA ARG A 103 -13.37 -3.20 4.89
C ARG A 103 -13.63 -1.68 5.05
N PRO A 104 -14.80 -1.18 4.56
CA PRO A 104 -15.05 0.26 4.53
C PRO A 104 -15.20 0.91 5.90
N PHE A 105 -15.64 0.17 6.92
CA PHE A 105 -15.75 0.74 8.27
C PHE A 105 -14.38 1.11 8.83
N GLU A 106 -13.34 0.32 8.52
CA GLU A 106 -11.99 0.63 8.96
C GLU A 106 -11.43 1.85 8.20
N VAL A 107 -11.81 2.03 6.93
CA VAL A 107 -11.47 3.24 6.17
C VAL A 107 -12.06 4.48 6.86
N ILE A 108 -13.31 4.40 7.26
CA ILE A 108 -13.98 5.50 7.96
C ILE A 108 -13.26 5.80 9.27
N ASP A 109 -12.89 4.79 10.02
CA ASP A 109 -12.21 4.95 11.31
C ASP A 109 -10.88 5.72 11.18
N ILE A 110 -10.12 5.47 10.11
CA ILE A 110 -8.80 6.09 9.96
C ILE A 110 -8.84 7.43 9.21
N LEU A 111 -9.83 7.66 8.35
CA LEU A 111 -9.88 8.88 7.53
C LEU A 111 -10.80 9.97 8.08
N GLU A 112 -11.86 9.60 8.79
CA GLU A 112 -12.81 10.58 9.33
C GLU A 112 -12.14 11.61 10.25
N PRO A 113 -11.26 11.20 11.20
CA PRO A 113 -10.56 12.18 12.02
C PRO A 113 -9.69 13.15 11.21
N ILE A 114 -9.09 12.67 10.12
CA ILE A 114 -8.23 13.49 9.25
C ILE A 114 -9.09 14.54 8.51
N GLU A 115 -10.22 14.13 7.96
CA GLU A 115 -11.12 15.05 7.26
C GLU A 115 -11.65 16.12 8.20
N MET A 116 -11.99 15.77 9.43
CA MET A 116 -12.46 16.73 10.44
C MET A 116 -11.40 17.77 10.78
N GLN A 117 -10.13 17.38 10.81
CA GLN A 117 -9.04 18.30 11.10
C GLN A 117 -8.71 19.21 9.91
N SER A 118 -8.70 18.65 8.70
CA SER A 118 -8.30 19.39 7.50
C SER A 118 -9.41 20.25 6.91
N GLY A 119 -10.67 19.86 7.16
CA GLY A 119 -11.83 20.52 6.54
C GLY A 119 -11.98 20.22 5.05
N SER A 120 -11.13 19.35 4.48
CA SER A 120 -11.15 19.00 3.06
C SER A 120 -11.74 17.61 2.85
N PRO A 121 -12.64 17.43 1.87
CA PRO A 121 -13.19 16.11 1.58
C PRO A 121 -12.14 15.13 1.13
N GLU A 122 -12.23 13.90 1.62
CA GLU A 122 -11.32 12.82 1.20
C GLU A 122 -12.10 11.86 0.29
N PRO A 123 -11.68 11.69 -0.98
CA PRO A 123 -12.41 10.82 -1.92
C PRO A 123 -12.56 9.37 -1.47
N LEU A 124 -11.54 8.81 -0.81
CA LEU A 124 -11.62 7.44 -0.31
C LEU A 124 -12.65 7.31 0.80
N LEU A 125 -12.80 8.35 1.63
CA LEU A 125 -13.80 8.37 2.68
C LEU A 125 -15.21 8.37 2.09
N ALA A 126 -15.43 9.16 1.03
CA ALA A 126 -16.72 9.17 0.33
C ALA A 126 -17.04 7.79 -0.25
N SER A 127 -16.04 7.12 -0.82
CA SER A 127 -16.19 5.75 -1.35
C SER A 127 -16.55 4.76 -0.24
N ALA A 128 -15.96 4.92 0.94
CA ALA A 128 -16.23 4.06 2.09
C ALA A 128 -17.66 4.24 2.59
N TYR A 129 -18.15 5.48 2.66
CA TYR A 129 -19.53 5.75 3.05
C TYR A 129 -20.51 5.10 2.07
N ARG A 130 -20.25 5.21 0.77
CA ARG A 130 -21.11 4.55 -0.23
C ARG A 130 -21.11 3.03 -0.06
N ALA A 131 -19.93 2.45 0.22
CA ALA A 131 -19.82 1.01 0.40
C ALA A 131 -20.58 0.51 1.64
N THR A 132 -20.78 1.37 2.65
CA THR A 132 -21.56 1.01 3.84
C THR A 132 -23.05 1.35 3.70
N GLY A 133 -23.45 1.97 2.58
CA GLY A 133 -24.83 2.39 2.38
C GLY A 133 -25.16 3.78 2.91
N ASN A 134 -24.17 4.52 3.36
CA ASN A 134 -24.33 5.91 3.83
C ASN A 134 -23.93 6.86 2.71
N ASP A 135 -24.87 7.30 1.96
CA ASP A 135 -24.66 8.28 0.88
C ASP A 135 -24.50 9.71 1.39
#